data_41e3a39b6f802bf59f34e59ad4387231
#
_entry.id   41e3a39b6f802bf59f34e59ad4387231
#
_cell.length_a   1.000
_cell.length_b   1.000
_cell.length_c   1.000
_cell.angle_alpha   90.00
_cell.angle_beta   90.00
_cell.angle_gamma   90.00
#
_symmetry.space_group_name_H-M   'P 1'
#
loop_
_entity.id
_entity.type
_entity.pdbx_description
1 polymer ?
#
loop_
_entity_poly.entity_id
_entity_poly.type
_entity_poly.pdbx_seq_one_letter_code
_entity_poly.pdbx_strand_id
1 'polypeptide(L)'
;MREFLNLLGALLTMIITFSISILFSFLIPLMVEGNILNMEKLNHPTFIMLWIIFSVIFNIIILILAFSLIQFSSDFVNKMKLIATLTFFVIISYACFSHINMQGLTDHLTLTSSKHAREVSIKLLPFILTISLGCYSAILSYLQHQIDKEERNI
;
A
#
# COMPACT_ATOMS: atom_id res chain seq x y z
N MET A 1 -16.15 24.45 8.14
CA MET A 1 -14.97 24.78 7.30
C MET A 1 -13.68 24.16 7.84
N ARG A 2 -13.33 24.33 9.11
CA ARG A 2 -12.09 23.78 9.72
C ARG A 2 -12.01 22.25 9.66
N GLU A 3 -13.11 21.54 9.94
CA GLU A 3 -13.13 20.07 9.87
C GLU A 3 -12.96 19.53 8.45
N PHE A 4 -13.55 20.21 7.46
CA PHE A 4 -13.37 19.86 6.05
C PHE A 4 -11.92 20.04 5.60
N LEU A 5 -11.26 21.11 6.01
CA LEU A 5 -9.83 21.33 5.73
C LEU A 5 -8.94 20.26 6.39
N ASN A 6 -9.27 19.86 7.63
CA ASN A 6 -8.56 18.79 8.32
C ASN A 6 -8.74 17.43 7.61
N LEU A 7 -9.95 17.13 7.14
CA LEU A 7 -10.23 15.92 6.39
C LEU A 7 -9.48 15.90 5.04
N LEU A 8 -9.48 17.03 4.33
CA LEU A 8 -8.76 17.18 3.08
C LEU A 8 -7.24 17.04 3.29
N GLY A 9 -6.71 17.65 4.35
CA GLY A 9 -5.30 17.51 4.74
C GLY A 9 -4.94 16.05 5.05
N ALA A 10 -5.78 15.35 5.80
CA ALA A 10 -5.58 13.92 6.10
C ALA A 10 -5.61 13.06 4.83
N LEU A 11 -6.52 13.33 3.90
CA LEU A 11 -6.61 12.66 2.60
C LEU A 11 -5.32 12.88 1.78
N LEU A 12 -4.87 14.12 1.65
CA LEU A 12 -3.66 14.46 0.89
C LEU A 12 -2.42 13.80 1.52
N THR A 13 -2.28 13.84 2.83
CA THR A 13 -1.16 13.22 3.54
C THR A 13 -1.17 11.71 3.33
N MET A 14 -2.33 11.06 3.42
CA MET A 14 -2.48 9.63 3.13
C MET A 14 -2.06 9.31 1.68
N ILE A 15 -2.57 10.05 0.70
CA ILE A 15 -2.24 9.82 -0.71
C ILE A 15 -0.73 9.96 -0.94
N ILE A 16 -0.11 11.01 -0.41
CA ILE A 16 1.33 11.27 -0.61
C ILE A 16 2.16 10.17 0.04
N THR A 17 1.95 9.88 1.32
CA THR A 17 2.75 8.88 2.04
C THR A 17 2.57 7.47 1.47
N PHE A 18 1.35 7.10 1.12
CA PHE A 18 1.06 5.80 0.51
C PHE A 18 1.64 5.68 -0.89
N SER A 19 1.53 6.73 -1.74
CA SER A 19 2.09 6.72 -3.09
C SER A 19 3.61 6.61 -3.07
N ILE A 20 4.29 7.32 -2.16
CA ILE A 20 5.75 7.21 -2.00
C ILE A 20 6.13 5.78 -1.56
N SER A 21 5.41 5.22 -0.60
CA SER A 21 5.65 3.85 -0.13
C SER A 21 5.53 2.82 -1.25
N ILE A 22 4.46 2.88 -2.04
CA ILE A 22 4.24 1.97 -3.18
C ILE A 22 5.31 2.17 -4.27
N LEU A 23 5.67 3.41 -4.57
CA LEU A 23 6.70 3.70 -5.57
C LEU A 23 8.04 3.06 -5.20
N PHE A 24 8.52 3.26 -3.95
CA PHE A 24 9.77 2.66 -3.49
C PHE A 24 9.69 1.14 -3.40
N SER A 25 8.56 0.60 -2.96
CA SER A 25 8.36 -0.85 -2.88
C SER A 25 8.39 -1.52 -4.25
N PHE A 26 8.05 -0.80 -5.32
CA PHE A 26 8.12 -1.29 -6.69
C PHE A 26 9.52 -1.12 -7.30
N LEU A 27 10.15 0.05 -7.10
CA LEU A 27 11.45 0.36 -7.69
C LEU A 27 12.58 -0.49 -7.14
N ILE A 28 12.61 -0.77 -5.83
CA ILE A 28 13.72 -1.50 -5.22
C ILE A 28 13.82 -2.95 -5.68
N PRO A 29 12.75 -3.76 -5.72
CA PRO A 29 12.82 -5.09 -6.32
C PRO A 29 13.28 -5.08 -7.77
N LEU A 30 12.86 -4.10 -8.56
CA LEU A 30 13.33 -3.94 -9.94
C LEU A 30 14.84 -3.68 -10.02
N MET A 31 15.37 -2.86 -9.12
CA MET A 31 16.81 -2.56 -9.05
C MET A 31 17.61 -3.78 -8.58
N VAL A 32 17.11 -4.50 -7.58
CA VAL A 32 17.78 -5.70 -7.02
C VAL A 32 17.87 -6.82 -8.06
N GLU A 33 16.85 -7.01 -8.88
CA GLU A 33 16.88 -8.02 -9.95
C GLU A 33 17.68 -7.59 -11.19
N GLY A 34 18.22 -6.36 -11.20
CA GLY A 34 19.20 -5.88 -12.19
C GLY A 34 18.67 -5.69 -13.61
N ASN A 35 17.35 -5.68 -13.80
CA ASN A 35 16.74 -5.55 -15.12
C ASN A 35 15.47 -4.67 -15.09
N ILE A 36 15.67 -3.36 -14.99
CA ILE A 36 14.57 -2.36 -15.00
C ILE A 36 13.71 -2.45 -16.29
N LEU A 37 14.23 -3.03 -17.35
CA LEU A 37 13.57 -3.10 -18.67
C LEU A 37 13.04 -4.49 -19.04
N ASN A 38 13.28 -5.54 -18.24
CA ASN A 38 12.82 -6.87 -18.57
C ASN A 38 11.50 -7.19 -17.88
N MET A 39 10.39 -6.90 -18.56
CA MET A 39 9.03 -7.12 -18.07
C MET A 39 8.68 -8.60 -17.83
N GLU A 40 9.48 -9.54 -18.35
CA GLU A 40 9.27 -10.97 -18.13
C GLU A 40 9.49 -11.39 -16.68
N LYS A 41 10.39 -10.68 -15.98
CA LYS A 41 10.68 -10.98 -14.56
C LYS A 41 9.61 -10.45 -13.58
N LEU A 42 8.75 -9.52 -13.99
CA LEU A 42 7.66 -9.01 -13.16
C LEU A 42 6.65 -10.10 -12.77
N ASN A 43 6.60 -11.20 -13.49
CA ASN A 43 5.71 -12.32 -13.20
C ASN A 43 6.35 -13.40 -12.33
N HIS A 44 7.64 -13.28 -12.04
CA HIS A 44 8.27 -14.28 -11.22
C HIS A 44 7.72 -14.21 -9.79
N PRO A 45 7.32 -15.34 -9.17
CA PRO A 45 6.76 -15.33 -7.82
C PRO A 45 7.68 -14.67 -6.79
N THR A 46 9.00 -14.74 -7.00
CA THR A 46 9.98 -14.05 -6.15
C THR A 46 9.85 -12.54 -6.22
N PHE A 47 9.62 -11.95 -7.40
CA PHE A 47 9.40 -10.51 -7.55
C PHE A 47 8.14 -10.06 -6.79
N ILE A 48 7.05 -10.81 -6.93
CA ILE A 48 5.78 -10.50 -6.25
C ILE A 48 5.96 -10.57 -4.74
N MET A 49 6.63 -11.61 -4.23
CA MET A 49 6.95 -11.73 -2.80
C MET A 49 7.80 -10.55 -2.30
N LEU A 50 8.87 -10.21 -3.03
CA LEU A 50 9.71 -9.06 -2.70
C LEU A 50 8.91 -7.76 -2.72
N TRP A 51 8.06 -7.55 -3.71
CA TRP A 51 7.22 -6.36 -3.78
C TRP A 51 6.28 -6.24 -2.57
N ILE A 52 5.64 -7.34 -2.15
CA ILE A 52 4.79 -7.35 -0.96
C ILE A 52 5.61 -7.03 0.29
N ILE A 53 6.76 -7.68 0.49
CA ILE A 53 7.63 -7.46 1.65
C ILE A 53 8.11 -6.01 1.71
N PHE A 54 8.62 -5.48 0.60
CA PHE A 54 9.06 -4.09 0.53
C PHE A 54 7.93 -3.10 0.70
N SER A 55 6.73 -3.42 0.22
CA SER A 55 5.54 -2.60 0.44
C SER A 55 5.23 -2.44 1.94
N VAL A 56 5.31 -3.53 2.71
CA VAL A 56 5.13 -3.48 4.17
C VAL A 56 6.23 -2.64 4.83
N ILE A 57 7.50 -2.92 4.49
CA ILE A 57 8.66 -2.22 5.06
C ILE A 57 8.59 -0.71 4.78
N PHE A 58 8.32 -0.31 3.53
CA PHE A 58 8.25 1.10 3.17
C PHE A 58 7.06 1.82 3.77
N ASN A 59 5.91 1.15 3.94
CA ASN A 59 4.80 1.72 4.70
C ASN A 59 5.22 2.08 6.13
N ILE A 60 5.96 1.18 6.81
CA ILE A 60 6.47 1.43 8.16
C ILE A 60 7.43 2.62 8.15
N ILE A 61 8.44 2.60 7.28
CA ILE A 61 9.48 3.63 7.22
C ILE A 61 8.87 5.01 6.91
N ILE A 62 8.05 5.10 5.87
CA ILE A 62 7.47 6.38 5.42
C ILE A 62 6.53 6.97 6.48
N LEU A 63 5.73 6.14 7.14
CA LEU A 63 4.86 6.62 8.22
C LEU A 63 5.66 7.08 9.44
N ILE A 64 6.69 6.33 9.86
CA ILE A 64 7.56 6.75 10.96
C ILE A 64 8.25 8.08 10.62
N LEU A 65 8.77 8.23 9.40
CA LEU A 65 9.39 9.48 8.95
C LEU A 65 8.38 10.63 8.91
N ALA A 66 7.19 10.42 8.39
CA ALA A 66 6.15 11.44 8.36
C ALA A 66 5.78 11.90 9.76
N PHE A 67 5.62 10.97 10.70
CA PHE A 67 5.30 11.28 12.10
C PHE A 67 6.46 11.93 12.86
N SER A 68 7.71 11.63 12.51
CA SER A 68 8.88 12.29 13.12
C SER A 68 9.07 13.73 12.63
N LEU A 69 8.66 14.02 11.39
CA LEU A 69 8.79 15.34 10.78
C LEU A 69 7.61 16.28 11.11
N ILE A 70 6.43 15.69 11.29
CA ILE A 70 5.19 16.45 11.50
C ILE A 70 4.50 15.88 12.75
N GLN A 71 4.24 16.74 13.73
CA GLN A 71 3.43 16.37 14.90
C GLN A 71 1.96 16.27 14.49
N PHE A 72 1.46 15.06 14.36
CA PHE A 72 0.05 14.82 14.07
C PHE A 72 -0.75 14.67 15.35
N SER A 73 -1.92 15.32 15.40
CA SER A 73 -2.88 15.13 16.48
C SER A 73 -3.58 13.77 16.34
N SER A 74 -4.05 13.21 17.45
CA SER A 74 -4.83 11.96 17.48
C SER A 74 -6.04 11.99 16.53
N ASP A 75 -6.77 13.12 16.50
CA ASP A 75 -7.91 13.32 15.58
C ASP A 75 -7.51 13.27 14.10
N PHE A 76 -6.35 13.84 13.75
CA PHE A 76 -5.85 13.81 12.37
C PHE A 76 -5.49 12.38 11.93
N VAL A 77 -4.81 11.62 12.78
CA VAL A 77 -4.45 10.23 12.53
C VAL A 77 -5.69 9.35 12.42
N ASN A 78 -6.71 9.60 13.25
CA ASN A 78 -7.98 8.89 13.17
C ASN A 78 -8.70 9.14 11.83
N LYS A 79 -8.67 10.36 11.31
CA LYS A 79 -9.19 10.68 9.97
C LYS A 79 -8.42 9.98 8.87
N MET A 80 -7.08 9.97 8.93
CA MET A 80 -6.25 9.20 7.98
C MET A 80 -6.58 7.71 8.01
N LYS A 81 -6.72 7.13 9.19
CA LYS A 81 -7.09 5.72 9.38
C LYS A 81 -8.47 5.42 8.79
N LEU A 82 -9.45 6.27 9.03
CA LEU A 82 -10.79 6.12 8.47
C LEU A 82 -10.76 6.10 6.94
N ILE A 83 -10.06 7.05 6.32
CA ILE A 83 -9.93 7.14 4.86
C ILE A 83 -9.21 5.90 4.32
N ALA A 84 -8.09 5.49 4.96
CA ALA A 84 -7.34 4.30 4.56
C ALA A 84 -8.20 3.03 4.64
N THR A 85 -8.98 2.88 5.69
CA THR A 85 -9.87 1.73 5.89
C THR A 85 -11.01 1.70 4.85
N LEU A 86 -11.63 2.84 4.56
CA LEU A 86 -12.64 2.93 3.52
C LEU A 86 -12.06 2.60 2.14
N THR A 87 -10.88 3.13 1.82
CA THR A 87 -10.18 2.84 0.57
C THR A 87 -9.82 1.35 0.46
N PHE A 88 -9.38 0.74 1.57
CA PHE A 88 -9.13 -0.71 1.65
C PHE A 88 -10.36 -1.52 1.27
N PHE A 89 -11.53 -1.19 1.85
CA PHE A 89 -12.77 -1.91 1.52
C PHE A 89 -13.19 -1.71 0.06
N VAL A 90 -13.00 -0.53 -0.51
CA VAL A 90 -13.30 -0.26 -1.93
C VAL A 90 -12.38 -1.08 -2.83
N ILE A 91 -11.06 -1.10 -2.56
CA ILE A 91 -10.10 -1.82 -3.38
C ILE A 91 -10.29 -3.34 -3.26
N ILE A 92 -10.51 -3.87 -2.05
CA ILE A 92 -10.76 -5.31 -1.88
C ILE A 92 -12.07 -5.75 -2.54
N SER A 93 -13.13 -4.93 -2.45
CA SER A 93 -14.39 -5.22 -3.13
C SER A 93 -14.21 -5.23 -4.65
N TYR A 94 -13.44 -4.28 -5.20
CA TYR A 94 -13.09 -4.26 -6.61
C TYR A 94 -12.26 -5.49 -7.00
N ALA A 95 -11.24 -5.83 -6.21
CA ALA A 95 -10.40 -7.00 -6.44
C ALA A 95 -11.23 -8.31 -6.44
N CYS A 96 -12.11 -8.49 -5.46
CA CYS A 96 -12.99 -9.64 -5.39
C CYS A 96 -13.96 -9.70 -6.57
N PHE A 97 -14.57 -8.57 -6.94
CA PHE A 97 -15.52 -8.52 -8.04
C PHE A 97 -14.87 -8.76 -9.40
N SER A 98 -13.67 -8.20 -9.63
CA SER A 98 -12.96 -8.32 -10.91
C SER A 98 -12.28 -9.69 -11.09
N HIS A 99 -12.04 -10.45 -10.01
CA HIS A 99 -11.26 -11.69 -10.02
C HIS A 99 -12.02 -12.89 -9.45
N ILE A 100 -13.30 -13.00 -9.75
CA ILE A 100 -14.11 -14.19 -9.42
C ILE A 100 -13.48 -15.49 -9.95
N ASN A 101 -12.54 -15.40 -10.90
CA ASN A 101 -11.86 -16.55 -11.49
C ASN A 101 -10.38 -16.61 -11.08
N MET A 102 -10.10 -17.00 -9.83
CA MET A 102 -8.74 -17.23 -9.32
C MET A 102 -8.00 -18.34 -10.10
N GLN A 103 -8.71 -19.28 -10.71
CA GLN A 103 -8.13 -20.33 -11.57
C GLN A 103 -7.41 -19.74 -12.79
N GLY A 104 -7.95 -18.69 -13.41
CA GLY A 104 -7.27 -17.99 -14.50
C GLY A 104 -5.97 -17.30 -14.08
N LEU A 105 -5.78 -16.98 -12.80
CA LEU A 105 -4.57 -16.34 -12.28
C LEU A 105 -3.41 -17.33 -12.15
N THR A 106 -3.68 -18.54 -11.67
CA THR A 106 -2.67 -19.62 -11.52
C THR A 106 -2.18 -20.13 -12.87
N ASP A 107 -3.08 -20.25 -13.85
CA ASP A 107 -2.71 -20.65 -15.21
C ASP A 107 -1.85 -19.59 -15.92
N HIS A 108 -2.08 -18.30 -15.64
CA HIS A 108 -1.30 -17.21 -16.21
C HIS A 108 0.08 -17.02 -15.56
N LEU A 109 0.28 -17.43 -14.31
CA LEU A 109 1.58 -17.38 -13.65
C LEU A 109 2.60 -18.36 -14.25
N THR A 110 2.14 -19.34 -15.03
CA THR A 110 2.99 -20.33 -15.70
C THR A 110 3.39 -19.95 -17.13
N LEU A 111 2.82 -18.87 -17.69
CA LEU A 111 3.03 -18.47 -19.08
C LEU A 111 4.14 -17.41 -19.22
N THR A 112 5.16 -17.74 -19.99
CA THR A 112 6.41 -16.97 -20.17
C THR A 112 6.36 -15.86 -21.24
N SER A 113 5.19 -15.49 -21.75
CA SER A 113 5.06 -14.47 -22.79
C SER A 113 5.00 -13.05 -22.21
N SER A 114 5.75 -12.10 -22.77
CA SER A 114 5.84 -10.70 -22.33
C SER A 114 4.49 -9.94 -22.30
N LYS A 115 3.58 -10.27 -23.21
CA LYS A 115 2.20 -9.72 -23.21
C LYS A 115 1.40 -10.22 -22.02
N HIS A 116 1.51 -11.51 -21.70
CA HIS A 116 0.84 -12.13 -20.55
C HIS A 116 1.41 -11.61 -19.23
N ALA A 117 2.70 -11.32 -19.17
CA ALA A 117 3.37 -10.72 -18.02
C ALA A 117 2.70 -9.40 -17.60
N ARG A 118 2.45 -8.53 -18.55
CA ARG A 118 1.81 -7.23 -18.32
C ARG A 118 0.37 -7.38 -17.83
N GLU A 119 -0.40 -8.31 -18.42
CA GLU A 119 -1.78 -8.56 -18.01
C GLU A 119 -1.87 -9.12 -16.59
N VAL A 120 -0.98 -10.05 -16.22
CA VAL A 120 -0.93 -10.62 -14.86
C VAL A 120 -0.53 -9.55 -13.84
N SER A 121 0.44 -8.70 -14.13
CA SER A 121 0.84 -7.61 -13.24
C SER A 121 -0.32 -6.63 -12.98
N ILE A 122 -1.10 -6.30 -14.00
CA ILE A 122 -2.29 -5.46 -13.86
C ILE A 122 -3.36 -6.14 -13.01
N LYS A 123 -3.56 -7.46 -13.17
CA LYS A 123 -4.54 -8.22 -12.37
C LYS A 123 -4.13 -8.38 -10.91
N LEU A 124 -2.82 -8.49 -10.62
CA LEU A 124 -2.29 -8.62 -9.27
C LEU A 124 -2.24 -7.29 -8.50
N LEU A 125 -2.17 -6.16 -9.22
CA LEU A 125 -2.04 -4.84 -8.61
C LEU A 125 -3.10 -4.55 -7.52
N PRO A 126 -4.40 -4.83 -7.70
CA PRO A 126 -5.39 -4.59 -6.66
C PRO A 126 -5.13 -5.39 -5.37
N PHE A 127 -4.64 -6.63 -5.48
CA PHE A 127 -4.31 -7.46 -4.31
C PHE A 127 -3.11 -6.92 -3.54
N ILE A 128 -2.06 -6.50 -4.26
CA ILE A 128 -0.87 -5.90 -3.64
C ILE A 128 -1.24 -4.59 -2.97
N LEU A 129 -2.03 -3.74 -3.63
CA LEU A 129 -2.54 -2.50 -3.04
C LEU A 129 -3.40 -2.76 -1.81
N THR A 130 -4.24 -3.80 -1.82
CA THR A 130 -5.06 -4.19 -0.67
C THR A 130 -4.19 -4.60 0.52
N ILE A 131 -3.18 -5.44 0.32
CA ILE A 131 -2.25 -5.88 1.38
C ILE A 131 -1.49 -4.66 1.92
N SER A 132 -0.93 -3.84 1.04
CA SER A 132 -0.18 -2.64 1.42
C SER A 132 -1.04 -1.66 2.21
N LEU A 133 -2.26 -1.41 1.78
CA LEU A 133 -3.19 -0.49 2.45
C LEU A 133 -3.70 -1.04 3.79
N GLY A 134 -3.88 -2.36 3.89
CA GLY A 134 -4.19 -3.03 5.15
C GLY A 134 -3.08 -2.85 6.18
N CYS A 135 -1.82 -3.06 5.78
CA CYS A 135 -0.65 -2.81 6.62
C CYS A 135 -0.54 -1.33 7.01
N TYR A 136 -0.76 -0.41 6.06
CA TYR A 136 -0.78 1.03 6.31
C TYR A 136 -1.82 1.41 7.37
N SER A 137 -3.04 0.91 7.27
CA SER A 137 -4.11 1.14 8.24
C SER A 137 -3.80 0.56 9.63
N ALA A 138 -3.17 -0.62 9.68
CA ALA A 138 -2.74 -1.24 10.94
C ALA A 138 -1.66 -0.41 11.65
N ILE A 139 -0.68 0.11 10.89
CA ILE A 139 0.38 0.98 11.43
C ILE A 139 -0.22 2.29 11.95
N LEU A 140 -1.16 2.90 11.21
CA LEU A 140 -1.87 4.10 11.67
C LEU A 140 -2.63 3.85 12.98
N SER A 141 -3.25 2.68 13.13
CA SER A 141 -3.95 2.31 14.37
C SER A 141 -2.99 2.17 15.55
N TYR A 142 -1.81 1.61 15.31
CA TYR A 142 -0.75 1.53 16.32
C TYR A 142 -0.24 2.92 16.73
N LEU A 143 0.05 3.77 15.77
CA LEU A 143 0.53 5.13 16.02
C LEU A 143 -0.51 5.96 16.77
N GLN A 144 -1.78 5.85 16.40
CA GLN A 144 -2.87 6.49 17.14
C GLN A 144 -2.90 6.04 18.60
N HIS A 145 -2.77 4.74 18.84
CA HIS A 145 -2.74 4.22 20.21
C HIS A 145 -1.57 4.76 21.04
N GLN A 146 -0.40 4.96 20.43
CA GLN A 146 0.75 5.57 21.11
C GLN A 146 0.49 7.03 21.45
N ILE A 147 -0.05 7.83 20.52
CA ILE A 147 -0.40 9.24 20.76
C ILE A 147 -1.43 9.35 21.87
N ASP A 148 -2.50 8.55 21.84
CA ASP A 148 -3.54 8.54 22.87
C ASP A 148 -3.00 8.15 24.26
N LYS A 149 -1.95 7.32 24.30
CA LYS A 149 -1.27 6.95 25.55
C LYS A 149 -0.42 8.09 26.09
N GLU A 150 0.29 8.81 25.23
CA GLU A 150 1.09 9.99 25.61
C GLU A 150 0.19 11.12 26.10
N GLU A 151 -0.90 11.42 25.41
CA GLU A 151 -1.88 12.45 25.81
C GLU A 151 -2.53 12.14 27.17
N ARG A 152 -2.69 10.86 27.54
CA ARG A 152 -3.24 10.46 28.85
C ARG A 152 -2.24 10.53 30.00
N ASN A 153 -0.95 10.55 29.70
CA ASN A 153 0.11 10.59 30.72
C ASN A 153 0.58 12.03 31.04
N ILE A 154 0.02 13.03 30.36
CA ILE A 154 0.23 14.47 30.61
C ILE A 154 -0.93 15.00 31.46
#